data_4297f1d71df61c7fefbc1984e84ed454
#
_entry.id   4297f1d71df61c7fefbc1984e84ed454
#
_cell.length_a   1.000
_cell.length_b   1.000
_cell.length_c   1.000
_cell.angle_alpha   90.00
_cell.angle_beta   90.00
_cell.angle_gamma   90.00
#
_symmetry.space_group_name_H-M   'P 1'
#
loop_
_entity.id
_entity.type
_entity.pdbx_description
1 polymer ?
#
loop_
_entity_poly.entity_id
_entity_poly.type
_entity_poly.pdbx_seq_one_letter_code
_entity_poly.pdbx_strand_id
1 'polypeptide(L)' 'MKKYKVVSKTLDPWGEVELVAEFNTHKEAEEFLANLPEVPMLKHEIYEYEPVDNSEYMVF' A
#
# COMPACT_ATOMS: atom_id res chain seq x y z
N MET A 1 -6.16 -14.81 -4.84
CA MET A 1 -5.36 -13.86 -5.61
C MET A 1 -4.84 -12.77 -4.67
N LYS A 2 -3.56 -12.55 -4.68
CA LYS A 2 -2.96 -11.54 -3.79
C LYS A 2 -2.76 -10.23 -4.52
N LYS A 3 -2.90 -9.16 -3.78
CA LYS A 3 -2.65 -7.82 -4.28
C LYS A 3 -1.64 -7.11 -3.39
N TYR A 4 -1.07 -6.07 -3.92
CA TYR A 4 -0.03 -5.31 -3.23
C TYR A 4 -0.38 -3.85 -3.27
N LYS A 5 -0.23 -3.19 -2.15
CA LYS A 5 -0.49 -1.76 -2.07
C LYS A 5 0.74 -1.04 -1.56
N VAL A 6 0.98 0.12 -2.14
CA VAL A 6 2.04 1.01 -1.70
C VAL A 6 1.42 2.09 -0.84
N VAL A 7 1.92 2.23 0.37
CA VAL A 7 1.43 3.25 1.28
C VAL A 7 2.56 4.18 1.66
N SER A 8 2.20 5.39 1.98
CA SER A 8 3.12 6.43 2.42
C SER A 8 2.83 6.72 3.89
N LYS A 9 3.86 6.70 4.71
CA LYS A 9 3.76 7.01 6.12
C LYS A 9 4.56 8.26 6.43
N THR A 10 3.97 9.17 7.18
CA THR A 10 4.73 10.32 7.67
C THR A 10 5.48 9.91 8.94
N LEU A 11 6.66 10.47 9.12
CA LEU A 11 7.50 10.16 10.27
C LEU A 11 7.29 11.14 11.44
N ASP A 12 6.20 11.87 11.39
CA ASP A 12 5.87 12.77 12.48
C ASP A 12 5.14 12.01 13.60
N PRO A 13 4.91 12.67 14.74
CA PRO A 13 4.25 11.99 15.87
C PRO A 13 2.85 11.50 15.59
N TRP A 14 2.18 12.04 14.59
CA TRP A 14 0.82 11.63 14.26
C TRP A 14 0.76 10.41 13.37
N GLY A 15 1.84 10.14 12.65
CA GLY A 15 1.97 8.88 11.89
C GLY A 15 0.87 8.62 10.91
N GLU A 16 0.54 9.56 10.06
CA GLU A 16 -0.50 9.36 9.07
C GLU A 16 -0.07 8.38 7.99
N VAL A 17 -0.99 7.52 7.61
CA VAL A 17 -0.78 6.53 6.55
C VAL A 17 -1.73 6.84 5.42
N GLU A 18 -1.20 6.91 4.20
CA GLU A 18 -2.01 7.20 3.03
C GLU A 18 -1.74 6.18 1.94
N LEU A 19 -2.81 5.69 1.32
CA LEU A 19 -2.69 4.78 0.20
C LEU A 19 -2.27 5.56 -1.04
N VAL A 20 -1.20 5.11 -1.66
CA VAL A 20 -0.66 5.76 -2.85
C VAL A 20 -1.09 5.03 -4.12
N ALA A 21 -0.96 3.71 -4.14
CA ALA A 21 -1.28 2.93 -5.33
C ALA A 21 -1.50 1.47 -4.98
N GLU A 22 -2.17 0.74 -5.87
CA GLU A 22 -2.40 -0.69 -5.73
C GLU A 22 -1.94 -1.40 -6.99
N PHE A 23 -1.40 -2.60 -6.83
CA PHE A 23 -0.88 -3.39 -7.93
C PHE A 23 -1.26 -4.85 -7.76
N ASN A 24 -1.21 -5.59 -8.87
CA ASN A 24 -1.52 -7.02 -8.87
C ASN A 24 -0.30 -7.90 -8.60
N THR A 25 0.90 -7.35 -8.77
CA THR A 25 2.13 -8.11 -8.54
C THR A 25 3.08 -7.31 -7.68
N HIS A 26 3.91 -8.02 -6.93
CA HIS A 26 4.92 -7.40 -6.10
C HIS A 26 5.94 -6.65 -6.95
N LYS A 27 6.26 -7.19 -8.11
CA LYS A 27 7.22 -6.56 -9.01
C LYS A 27 6.75 -5.19 -9.46
N GLU A 28 5.46 -5.07 -9.80
CA GLU A 28 4.91 -3.79 -10.20
C GLU A 28 4.97 -2.77 -9.07
N ALA A 29 4.67 -3.22 -7.86
CA ALA A 29 4.75 -2.36 -6.71
C ALA A 29 6.19 -1.89 -6.45
N GLU A 30 7.15 -2.80 -6.57
CA GLU A 30 8.56 -2.43 -6.40
C GLU A 30 9.03 -1.44 -7.46
N GLU A 31 8.62 -1.63 -8.70
CA GLU A 31 9.00 -0.71 -9.76
C GLU A 31 8.42 0.67 -9.54
N PHE A 32 7.18 0.71 -9.10
CA PHE A 32 6.56 1.98 -8.77
C PHE A 32 7.31 2.69 -7.63
N LEU A 33 7.64 1.94 -6.59
CA LEU A 33 8.35 2.48 -5.45
C LEU A 33 9.73 3.01 -5.84
N ALA A 34 10.42 2.29 -6.72
CA ALA A 34 11.74 2.69 -7.18
C ALA A 34 11.73 3.99 -7.97
N ASN A 35 10.60 4.31 -8.60
CA ASN A 35 10.45 5.52 -9.38
C ASN A 35 9.93 6.71 -8.59
N LEU A 36 9.55 6.48 -7.33
CA LEU A 36 9.09 7.58 -6.50
C LEU A 36 10.27 8.39 -5.99
N PRO A 37 10.14 9.71 -5.95
CA PRO A 37 11.20 10.54 -5.38
C PRO A 37 11.29 10.32 -3.88
N GLU A 38 12.52 10.38 -3.34
CA GLU A 38 12.69 10.34 -1.91
C GLU A 38 12.31 11.69 -1.32
N VAL A 39 11.39 11.65 -0.38
CA VAL A 39 10.95 12.84 0.33
C VAL A 39 11.32 12.67 1.79
N PRO A 40 12.05 13.62 2.39
CA PRO A 40 12.36 13.55 3.80
C PRO A 40 11.08 13.48 4.62
N MET A 41 11.12 12.72 5.71
CA MET A 41 10.00 12.55 6.62
C MET A 41 8.85 11.70 6.04
N LEU A 42 9.05 11.11 4.88
CA LEU A 42 8.08 10.17 4.31
C LEU A 42 8.73 8.83 4.09
N LYS A 43 8.02 7.78 4.47
CA LYS A 43 8.46 6.42 4.24
C LYS A 43 7.40 5.69 3.45
N HIS A 44 7.84 4.95 2.45
CA HIS A 44 6.93 4.16 1.61
C HIS A 44 7.10 2.69 1.95
N GLU A 45 5.99 1.97 2.00
CA GLU A 45 6.00 0.54 2.28
C GLU A 45 5.06 -0.18 1.33
N ILE A 46 5.39 -1.44 1.05
CA ILE A 46 4.55 -2.31 0.24
C ILE A 46 3.90 -3.32 1.16
N TYR A 47 2.57 -3.40 1.12
CA TYR A 47 1.81 -4.38 1.88
C TYR A 47 1.15 -5.38 0.93
N GLU A 48 1.29 -6.64 1.28
CA GLU A 48 0.62 -7.72 0.57
C GLU A 48 -0.70 -8.01 1.28
N TYR A 49 -1.77 -8.15 0.51
CA TYR A 49 -3.05 -8.50 1.08
C TYR A 49 -3.87 -9.32 0.09
N GLU A 50 -4.82 -10.08 0.61
CA GLU A 50 -5.76 -10.79 -0.22
C GLU A 50 -7.09 -10.06 -0.19
N PRO A 51 -7.56 -9.56 -1.35
CA PRO A 51 -8.88 -8.95 -1.39
C PRO A 51 -9.94 -10.01 -1.08
N VAL A 52 -10.86 -9.65 -0.23
CA VAL A 52 -11.89 -10.58 0.24
C VAL A 52 -13.17 -10.32 -0.54
N ASP A 53 -13.84 -11.41 -0.90
CA ASP A 53 -15.13 -11.30 -1.54
C ASP A 53 -16.12 -10.72 -0.55
N ASN A 54 -16.68 -9.58 -0.88
CA ASN A 54 -17.61 -8.89 0.00
C ASN A 54 -18.88 -9.68 0.29
N SER A 55 -19.23 -10.59 -0.57
CA SER A 55 -20.46 -11.36 -0.38
C SER A 55 -20.44 -12.17 0.91
N GLU A 56 -19.27 -12.55 1.38
CA GLU A 56 -19.14 -13.32 2.61
C GLU A 56 -19.29 -12.48 3.86
N TYR A 57 -19.14 -11.18 3.72
CA TYR A 57 -19.22 -10.28 4.87
C TYR A 57 -20.53 -9.56 5.00
N MET A 58 -21.44 -9.86 4.12
CA MET A 58 -22.77 -9.25 4.16
C MET A 58 -23.74 -10.02 5.03
N VAL A 59 -23.20 -10.81 5.91
CA VAL A 59 -24.00 -11.70 6.74
C VAL A 59 -24.23 -11.11 8.13
N PHE A 60 -24.38 -9.89 8.21
CA PHE A 60 -24.70 -9.29 9.50
C PHE A 60 -26.19 -9.17 9.69
#